data_882765cea40725cc92f05ac79bba54b1
#
_entry.id   882765cea40725cc92f05ac79bba54b1
#
_cell.length_a   1.000
_cell.length_b   1.000
_cell.length_c   1.000
_cell.angle_alpha   90.00
_cell.angle_beta   90.00
_cell.angle_gamma   90.00
#
_symmetry.space_group_name_H-M   'P 1'
#
loop_
_entity.id
_entity.type
_entity.pdbx_description
1 polymer ?
#
loop_
_entity_poly.entity_id
_entity_poly.type
_entity_poly.pdbx_seq_one_letter_code
_entity_poly.pdbx_strand_id
1 'polypeptide(L)'
;MNIYIYIYIYRLAISYEYKLTPLYQKEWKEFWLEDIVDIKSGQDIYARERIEGNTPYITATAQNNGIGYFVDNKNNTLEEKAISVNRNGSVGYAFYHDYKALYGNDTRQLVPRHQSKYISLFLTNVITKQKEKYGYGYKMGTGRLKRQKILLPVNGSGDLDFDYIEKYMQIEEIKEQHKILEHYYKLYN
;
A
#
# COMPACT_ATOMS: atom_id res chain seq x y z
N MET A 1 -20.87 14.80 -7.63
CA MET A 1 -19.98 15.19 -8.75
C MET A 1 -20.77 15.02 -10.04
N ASN A 2 -20.72 15.99 -10.98
CA ASN A 2 -21.48 15.92 -12.23
C ASN A 2 -20.89 14.82 -13.13
N ILE A 3 -21.70 13.91 -13.65
CA ILE A 3 -21.30 12.78 -14.47
C ILE A 3 -20.50 13.19 -15.72
N TYR A 4 -20.82 14.37 -16.30
CA TYR A 4 -20.10 14.90 -17.47
C TYR A 4 -18.66 15.30 -17.13
N ILE A 5 -18.41 15.88 -15.94
CA ILE A 5 -17.06 16.20 -15.46
C ILE A 5 -16.27 14.90 -15.27
N TYR A 6 -16.92 13.87 -14.73
CA TYR A 6 -16.27 12.58 -14.50
C TYR A 6 -15.87 11.90 -15.82
N ILE A 7 -16.78 11.86 -16.80
CA ILE A 7 -16.50 11.31 -18.14
C ILE A 7 -15.34 12.09 -18.81
N TYR A 8 -15.29 13.41 -18.64
CA TYR A 8 -14.21 14.24 -19.16
C TYR A 8 -12.87 13.89 -18.50
N ILE A 9 -12.83 13.78 -17.17
CA ILE A 9 -11.62 13.37 -16.41
C ILE A 9 -11.14 11.98 -16.86
N TYR A 10 -12.05 11.02 -17.00
CA TYR A 10 -11.72 9.67 -17.46
C TYR A 10 -11.12 9.69 -18.87
N ARG A 11 -11.71 10.42 -19.81
CA ARG A 11 -11.18 10.55 -21.18
C ARG A 11 -9.79 11.21 -21.20
N LEU A 12 -9.55 12.20 -20.36
CA LEU A 12 -8.24 12.80 -20.17
C LEU A 12 -7.23 11.77 -19.63
N ALA A 13 -7.58 11.03 -18.59
CA ALA A 13 -6.70 10.01 -18.02
C ALA A 13 -6.31 8.96 -19.07
N ILE A 14 -7.26 8.45 -19.85
CA ILE A 14 -6.98 7.52 -20.94
C ILE A 14 -6.07 8.15 -22.00
N SER A 15 -6.27 9.42 -22.35
CA SER A 15 -5.39 10.12 -23.29
C SER A 15 -3.96 10.29 -22.78
N TYR A 16 -3.79 10.44 -21.49
CA TYR A 16 -2.47 10.48 -20.83
C TYR A 16 -1.83 9.10 -20.77
N GLU A 17 -2.62 8.03 -20.55
CA GLU A 17 -2.11 6.66 -20.57
C GLU A 17 -1.45 6.30 -21.90
N TYR A 18 -2.06 6.69 -23.04
CA TYR A 18 -1.45 6.46 -24.35
C TYR A 18 -0.10 7.18 -24.55
N LYS A 19 0.19 8.21 -23.74
CA LYS A 19 1.47 8.93 -23.76
C LYS A 19 2.46 8.39 -22.74
N LEU A 20 2.01 7.58 -21.79
CA LEU A 20 2.86 6.99 -20.76
C LEU A 20 3.47 5.71 -21.33
N THR A 21 4.78 5.53 -21.15
CA THR A 21 5.43 4.27 -21.49
C THR A 21 4.72 3.12 -20.80
N PRO A 22 4.25 2.08 -21.49
CA PRO A 22 3.59 0.94 -20.86
C PRO A 22 4.47 0.30 -19.80
N LEU A 23 3.86 -0.16 -18.69
CA LEU A 23 4.60 -0.71 -17.55
C LEU A 23 5.54 -1.86 -17.93
N TYR A 24 5.15 -2.69 -18.91
CA TYR A 24 5.95 -3.81 -19.41
C TYR A 24 7.13 -3.37 -20.32
N GLN A 25 7.17 -2.11 -20.74
CA GLN A 25 8.26 -1.53 -21.54
C GLN A 25 9.21 -0.66 -20.70
N LYS A 26 8.86 -0.41 -19.44
CA LYS A 26 9.75 0.32 -18.52
C LYS A 26 10.97 -0.53 -18.18
N GLU A 27 12.11 0.14 -18.01
CA GLU A 27 13.27 -0.47 -17.37
C GLU A 27 13.01 -0.60 -15.88
N TRP A 28 13.39 -1.73 -15.29
CA TRP A 28 13.23 -2.05 -13.89
C TRP A 28 14.58 -2.36 -13.26
N LYS A 29 14.83 -1.83 -12.06
CA LYS A 29 16.03 -2.15 -11.27
C LYS A 29 15.67 -2.66 -9.88
N GLU A 30 16.59 -3.39 -9.29
CA GLU A 30 16.48 -3.85 -7.90
C GLU A 30 16.87 -2.74 -6.94
N PHE A 31 16.02 -2.52 -5.93
CA PHE A 31 16.27 -1.62 -4.80
C PHE A 31 16.14 -2.39 -3.49
N TRP A 32 16.98 -2.11 -2.52
CA TRP A 32 16.77 -2.58 -1.17
C TRP A 32 15.54 -1.89 -0.57
N LEU A 33 14.67 -2.67 0.07
CA LEU A 33 13.44 -2.09 0.66
C LEU A 33 13.78 -1.06 1.75
N GLU A 34 14.85 -1.30 2.52
CA GLU A 34 15.32 -0.35 3.55
C GLU A 34 15.84 0.99 3.01
N ASP A 35 16.17 1.09 1.72
CA ASP A 35 16.55 2.36 1.09
C ASP A 35 15.33 3.21 0.70
N ILE A 36 14.16 2.56 0.56
CA ILE A 36 12.91 3.18 0.09
C ILE A 36 11.99 3.54 1.27
N VAL A 37 12.00 2.74 2.34
CA VAL A 37 11.10 2.89 3.49
C VAL A 37 11.83 2.76 4.82
N ASP A 38 11.36 3.45 5.84
CA ASP A 38 11.76 3.20 7.21
C ASP A 38 10.91 2.06 7.81
N ILE A 39 11.56 1.03 8.35
CA ILE A 39 10.91 -0.18 8.84
C ILE A 39 10.86 -0.15 10.37
N LYS A 40 9.64 -0.13 10.91
CA LYS A 40 9.38 -0.12 12.36
C LYS A 40 8.64 -1.39 12.79
N SER A 41 8.80 -1.79 14.04
CA SER A 41 8.05 -2.89 14.65
C SER A 41 6.75 -2.38 15.26
N GLY A 42 5.71 -3.20 15.21
CA GLY A 42 4.49 -2.96 15.98
C GLY A 42 4.64 -3.35 17.46
N GLN A 43 3.61 -3.08 18.24
CA GLN A 43 3.49 -3.42 19.67
C GLN A 43 2.10 -3.99 19.92
N ASP A 44 2.04 -5.11 20.66
CA ASP A 44 0.75 -5.75 20.96
C ASP A 44 -0.05 -4.94 21.97
N ILE A 45 -1.36 -4.92 21.76
CA ILE A 45 -2.38 -4.53 22.73
C ILE A 45 -3.20 -5.80 22.99
N TYR A 46 -2.95 -6.46 24.12
CA TYR A 46 -3.64 -7.70 24.44
C TYR A 46 -5.14 -7.48 24.65
N ALA A 47 -5.94 -8.51 24.40
CA ALA A 47 -7.41 -8.40 24.44
C ALA A 47 -7.94 -7.76 25.74
N ARG A 48 -7.35 -8.12 26.90
CA ARG A 48 -7.71 -7.58 28.21
C ARG A 48 -7.31 -6.11 28.45
N GLU A 49 -6.46 -5.56 27.57
CA GLU A 49 -5.90 -4.19 27.68
C GLU A 49 -6.53 -3.25 26.67
N ARG A 50 -7.35 -3.77 25.76
CA ARG A 50 -8.00 -2.97 24.72
C ARG A 50 -9.09 -2.11 25.35
N ILE A 51 -9.01 -0.82 25.06
CA ILE A 51 -10.04 0.17 25.35
C ILE A 51 -10.75 0.41 24.03
N GLU A 52 -12.06 0.19 23.98
CA GLU A 52 -12.86 0.45 22.78
C GLU A 52 -12.77 1.93 22.38
N GLY A 53 -12.63 2.21 21.08
CA GLY A 53 -12.44 3.56 20.58
C GLY A 53 -12.52 3.66 19.05
N ASN A 54 -11.90 4.70 18.48
CA ASN A 54 -12.00 5.01 17.05
C ASN A 54 -10.68 4.89 16.29
N THR A 55 -9.57 4.60 16.96
CA THR A 55 -8.27 4.42 16.30
C THR A 55 -8.14 3.01 15.75
N PRO A 56 -7.95 2.82 14.44
CA PRO A 56 -7.71 1.50 13.88
C PRO A 56 -6.48 0.84 14.50
N TYR A 57 -6.61 -0.42 14.90
CA TYR A 57 -5.51 -1.26 15.35
C TYR A 57 -5.25 -2.35 14.32
N ILE A 58 -4.10 -2.24 13.66
CA ILE A 58 -3.69 -3.10 12.56
C ILE A 58 -3.11 -4.40 13.11
N THR A 59 -3.63 -5.51 12.62
CA THR A 59 -3.23 -6.87 13.01
C THR A 59 -2.83 -7.68 11.77
N ALA A 60 -2.26 -8.88 11.97
CA ALA A 60 -1.76 -9.70 10.88
C ALA A 60 -2.88 -10.51 10.18
N THR A 61 -4.01 -9.87 9.88
CA THR A 61 -5.08 -10.44 9.07
C THR A 61 -4.95 -10.02 7.60
N ALA A 62 -5.46 -10.84 6.67
CA ALA A 62 -5.58 -10.50 5.26
C ALA A 62 -6.94 -9.82 4.92
N GLN A 63 -7.82 -9.67 5.90
CA GLN A 63 -9.15 -9.11 5.74
C GLN A 63 -9.23 -7.66 6.25
N ASN A 64 -10.26 -6.93 5.85
CA ASN A 64 -10.58 -5.59 6.35
C ASN A 64 -9.38 -4.62 6.33
N ASN A 65 -8.58 -4.66 5.27
CA ASN A 65 -7.37 -3.84 5.14
C ASN A 65 -6.41 -3.98 6.34
N GLY A 66 -6.33 -5.16 6.95
CA GLY A 66 -5.50 -5.42 8.12
C GLY A 66 -6.07 -4.92 9.45
N ILE A 67 -7.20 -4.21 9.46
CA ILE A 67 -7.83 -3.69 10.68
C ILE A 67 -8.47 -4.84 11.45
N GLY A 68 -7.95 -5.13 12.63
CA GLY A 68 -8.52 -6.13 13.52
C GLY A 68 -9.51 -5.54 14.54
N TYR A 69 -9.26 -4.33 14.99
CA TYR A 69 -10.04 -3.67 16.04
C TYR A 69 -10.02 -2.15 15.90
N PHE A 70 -10.92 -1.48 16.61
CA PHE A 70 -10.87 -0.04 16.86
C PHE A 70 -10.65 0.19 18.36
N VAL A 71 -9.65 1.01 18.72
CA VAL A 71 -9.23 1.18 20.11
C VAL A 71 -8.98 2.66 20.44
N ASP A 72 -9.00 2.99 21.75
CA ASP A 72 -8.58 4.29 22.28
C ASP A 72 -7.25 4.21 23.06
N ASN A 73 -6.58 3.07 22.96
CA ASN A 73 -5.24 2.89 23.51
C ASN A 73 -4.22 3.83 22.84
N LYS A 74 -3.14 4.13 23.57
CA LYS A 74 -2.03 4.95 23.08
C LYS A 74 -0.71 4.19 23.26
N ASN A 75 0.10 4.16 22.21
CA ASN A 75 1.48 3.67 22.27
C ASN A 75 2.31 4.33 21.17
N ASN A 76 3.60 3.99 21.11
CA ASN A 76 4.57 4.57 20.18
C ASN A 76 4.47 4.04 18.73
N THR A 77 3.48 3.19 18.43
CA THR A 77 3.28 2.69 17.07
C THR A 77 2.28 3.52 16.26
N LEU A 78 1.72 4.60 16.86
CA LEU A 78 0.78 5.47 16.14
C LEU A 78 1.47 6.12 14.94
N GLU A 79 0.99 5.81 13.76
CA GLU A 79 1.55 6.32 12.50
C GLU A 79 0.44 6.51 11.46
N GLU A 80 0.64 7.47 10.56
CA GLU A 80 -0.21 7.69 9.38
C GLU A 80 0.61 7.57 8.10
N LYS A 81 -0.05 7.40 6.95
CA LYS A 81 0.59 7.26 5.63
C LYS A 81 1.65 6.16 5.59
N ALA A 82 1.39 5.07 6.31
CA ALA A 82 2.28 3.94 6.41
C ALA A 82 1.70 2.69 5.74
N ILE A 83 2.58 1.77 5.37
CA ILE A 83 2.22 0.46 4.83
C ILE A 83 2.40 -0.56 5.96
N SER A 84 1.34 -1.32 6.29
CA SER A 84 1.50 -2.51 7.13
C SER A 84 1.95 -3.70 6.30
N VAL A 85 2.82 -4.53 6.86
CA VAL A 85 3.20 -5.83 6.29
C VAL A 85 3.03 -6.90 7.34
N ASN A 86 2.25 -7.92 7.03
CA ASN A 86 2.02 -9.04 7.94
C ASN A 86 3.28 -9.89 8.08
N ARG A 87 3.88 -9.89 9.29
CA ARG A 87 5.03 -10.72 9.63
C ARG A 87 4.63 -12.16 9.96
N ASN A 88 3.47 -12.31 10.58
CA ASN A 88 2.91 -13.59 11.06
C ASN A 88 1.46 -13.71 10.57
N GLY A 89 0.72 -14.75 10.94
CA GLY A 89 -0.64 -14.96 10.46
C GLY A 89 -0.69 -15.06 8.93
N SER A 90 -1.38 -14.14 8.27
CA SER A 90 -1.41 -14.01 6.79
C SER A 90 -0.13 -13.34 6.28
N VAL A 91 0.99 -14.08 6.32
CA VAL A 91 2.33 -13.55 6.03
C VAL A 91 2.42 -12.93 4.64
N GLY A 92 3.06 -11.75 4.56
CA GLY A 92 3.38 -11.07 3.30
C GLY A 92 2.25 -10.22 2.70
N TYR A 93 1.04 -10.26 3.26
CA TYR A 93 0.03 -9.28 2.89
C TYR A 93 0.44 -7.89 3.38
N ALA A 94 0.28 -6.90 2.51
CA ALA A 94 0.58 -5.51 2.80
C ALA A 94 -0.64 -4.63 2.52
N PHE A 95 -0.83 -3.57 3.31
CA PHE A 95 -1.92 -2.62 3.17
C PHE A 95 -1.44 -1.20 3.44
N TYR A 96 -1.88 -0.25 2.63
CA TYR A 96 -1.62 1.17 2.85
C TYR A 96 -2.70 1.79 3.74
N HIS A 97 -2.28 2.59 4.72
CA HIS A 97 -3.13 3.30 5.67
C HIS A 97 -2.87 4.80 5.55
N ASP A 98 -3.82 5.52 4.94
CA ASP A 98 -3.76 6.98 4.77
C ASP A 98 -4.22 7.75 6.03
N TYR A 99 -4.49 7.02 7.10
CA TYR A 99 -5.02 7.49 8.36
C TYR A 99 -4.13 7.03 9.52
N LYS A 100 -4.27 7.71 10.66
CA LYS A 100 -3.58 7.31 11.89
C LYS A 100 -4.08 5.96 12.38
N ALA A 101 -3.16 5.04 12.60
CA ALA A 101 -3.43 3.70 13.11
C ALA A 101 -2.35 3.25 14.09
N LEU A 102 -2.70 2.32 14.97
CA LEU A 102 -1.77 1.59 15.83
C LEU A 102 -1.47 0.23 15.18
N TYR A 103 -0.27 -0.30 15.40
CA TYR A 103 0.20 -1.52 14.72
C TYR A 103 0.62 -2.58 15.72
N GLY A 104 0.05 -3.81 15.59
CA GLY A 104 0.39 -4.97 16.41
C GLY A 104 1.76 -5.55 16.07
N ASN A 105 2.37 -6.28 17.01
CA ASN A 105 3.71 -6.84 16.86
C ASN A 105 3.81 -7.89 15.73
N ASP A 106 2.70 -8.52 15.33
CA ASP A 106 2.69 -9.45 14.20
C ASP A 106 2.62 -8.74 12.83
N THR A 107 2.66 -7.41 12.82
CA THR A 107 2.85 -6.57 11.63
C THR A 107 4.19 -5.82 11.68
N ARG A 108 4.56 -5.23 10.55
CA ARG A 108 5.63 -4.24 10.44
C ARG A 108 5.07 -2.99 9.80
N GLN A 109 5.50 -1.84 10.29
CA GLN A 109 5.21 -0.55 9.68
C GLN A 109 6.32 -0.22 8.69
N LEU A 110 5.98 0.13 7.49
CA LEU A 110 6.87 0.67 6.49
C LEU A 110 6.42 2.09 6.18
N VAL A 111 7.24 3.06 6.55
CA VAL A 111 6.98 4.48 6.28
C VAL A 111 7.79 4.88 5.05
N PRO A 112 7.15 5.10 3.88
CA PRO A 112 7.85 5.49 2.68
C PRO A 112 8.60 6.82 2.87
N ARG A 113 9.86 6.89 2.43
CA ARG A 113 10.65 8.13 2.50
C ARG A 113 10.13 9.18 1.53
N HIS A 114 9.64 8.75 0.38
CA HIS A 114 8.88 9.61 -0.53
C HIS A 114 7.39 9.52 -0.17
N GLN A 115 6.88 10.54 0.51
CA GLN A 115 5.51 10.59 1.03
C GLN A 115 4.50 10.90 -0.08
N SER A 116 3.96 9.85 -0.68
CA SER A 116 2.90 9.92 -1.68
C SER A 116 1.95 8.74 -1.52
N LYS A 117 0.64 8.99 -1.60
CA LYS A 117 -0.41 7.95 -1.64
C LYS A 117 -0.13 6.94 -2.77
N TYR A 118 0.19 7.44 -3.95
CA TYR A 118 0.36 6.62 -5.14
C TYR A 118 1.63 5.76 -5.09
N ILE A 119 2.73 6.32 -4.60
CA ILE A 119 3.96 5.56 -4.34
C ILE A 119 3.69 4.48 -3.30
N SER A 120 2.98 4.81 -2.20
CA SER A 120 2.65 3.86 -1.15
C SER A 120 1.76 2.72 -1.65
N LEU A 121 0.74 2.99 -2.47
CA LEU A 121 -0.12 1.98 -3.08
C LEU A 121 0.66 1.09 -4.06
N PHE A 122 1.55 1.66 -4.86
CA PHE A 122 2.42 0.89 -5.77
C PHE A 122 3.34 -0.05 -4.99
N LEU A 123 4.02 0.46 -3.96
CA LEU A 123 4.89 -0.32 -3.07
C LEU A 123 4.11 -1.44 -2.37
N THR A 124 2.89 -1.16 -1.88
CA THR A 124 2.00 -2.15 -1.26
C THR A 124 1.76 -3.34 -2.19
N ASN A 125 1.48 -3.07 -3.48
CA ASN A 125 1.29 -4.11 -4.49
C ASN A 125 2.58 -4.91 -4.73
N VAL A 126 3.70 -4.22 -4.95
CA VAL A 126 5.01 -4.86 -5.19
C VAL A 126 5.42 -5.74 -4.00
N ILE A 127 5.22 -5.28 -2.77
CA ILE A 127 5.53 -6.05 -1.54
C ILE A 127 4.62 -7.27 -1.44
N THR A 128 3.32 -7.10 -1.64
CA THR A 128 2.35 -8.21 -1.58
C THR A 128 2.65 -9.30 -2.60
N LYS A 129 3.14 -8.95 -3.80
CA LYS A 129 3.58 -9.94 -4.81
C LYS A 129 4.75 -10.80 -4.35
N GLN A 130 5.50 -10.39 -3.33
CA GLN A 130 6.58 -11.19 -2.76
C GLN A 130 6.10 -12.24 -1.73
N LYS A 131 4.81 -12.24 -1.35
CA LYS A 131 4.27 -13.09 -0.27
C LYS A 131 4.57 -14.59 -0.45
N GLU A 132 4.61 -15.08 -1.69
CA GLU A 132 4.89 -16.49 -2.02
C GLU A 132 6.29 -16.96 -1.55
N LYS A 133 7.22 -16.02 -1.31
CA LYS A 133 8.55 -16.30 -0.75
C LYS A 133 8.53 -16.57 0.76
N TYR A 134 7.39 -16.30 1.42
CA TYR A 134 7.27 -16.32 2.87
C TYR A 134 6.19 -17.30 3.32
N GLY A 135 6.27 -17.74 4.56
CA GLY A 135 5.33 -18.70 5.12
C GLY A 135 5.60 -18.94 6.61
N TYR A 136 4.96 -19.95 7.19
CA TYR A 136 5.03 -20.23 8.61
C TYR A 136 6.47 -20.42 9.12
N GLY A 137 7.33 -21.13 8.40
CA GLY A 137 8.75 -21.34 8.74
C GLY A 137 9.67 -20.21 8.30
N TYR A 138 9.18 -19.27 7.48
CA TYR A 138 10.00 -18.21 6.89
C TYR A 138 9.26 -16.87 6.94
N LYS A 139 9.09 -16.34 8.16
CA LYS A 139 8.33 -15.12 8.45
C LYS A 139 8.96 -13.86 7.87
N MET A 140 8.14 -12.90 7.48
CA MET A 140 8.55 -11.60 6.93
C MET A 140 8.92 -10.61 8.07
N GLY A 141 9.95 -10.96 8.85
CA GLY A 141 10.42 -10.13 9.97
C GLY A 141 11.30 -8.95 9.51
N THR A 142 11.55 -8.01 10.42
CA THR A 142 12.31 -6.77 10.18
C THR A 142 13.64 -7.00 9.46
N GLY A 143 14.44 -7.97 9.92
CA GLY A 143 15.74 -8.25 9.31
C GLY A 143 15.66 -8.83 7.89
N ARG A 144 14.57 -9.53 7.55
CA ARG A 144 14.32 -10.01 6.19
C ARG A 144 13.81 -8.88 5.29
N LEU A 145 12.89 -8.05 5.80
CA LEU A 145 12.41 -6.87 5.06
C LEU A 145 13.55 -5.92 4.71
N LYS A 146 14.49 -5.66 5.63
CA LYS A 146 15.68 -4.86 5.34
C LYS A 146 16.49 -5.41 4.18
N ARG A 147 16.66 -6.73 4.14
CA ARG A 147 17.40 -7.43 3.06
C ARG A 147 16.51 -7.87 1.89
N GLN A 148 15.28 -7.38 1.83
CA GLN A 148 14.38 -7.62 0.70
C GLN A 148 14.71 -6.68 -0.43
N LYS A 149 15.03 -7.22 -1.59
CA LYS A 149 15.08 -6.47 -2.85
C LYS A 149 13.71 -6.49 -3.52
N ILE A 150 13.32 -5.37 -4.08
CA ILE A 150 12.12 -5.20 -4.89
C ILE A 150 12.50 -4.59 -6.23
N LEU A 151 11.79 -4.96 -7.27
CA LEU A 151 11.93 -4.36 -8.60
C LEU A 151 11.04 -3.13 -8.69
N LEU A 152 11.61 -2.00 -9.09
CA LEU A 152 10.90 -0.74 -9.31
C LEU A 152 11.30 -0.12 -10.65
N PRO A 153 10.38 0.61 -11.31
CA PRO A 153 10.67 1.25 -12.59
C PRO A 153 11.66 2.40 -12.40
N VAL A 154 12.57 2.56 -13.38
CA VAL A 154 13.57 3.62 -13.36
C VAL A 154 13.40 4.58 -14.52
N ASN A 155 13.91 5.81 -14.34
CA ASN A 155 14.00 6.83 -15.36
C ASN A 155 15.23 6.60 -16.29
N GLY A 156 15.41 7.48 -17.27
CA GLY A 156 16.53 7.39 -18.21
C GLY A 156 17.93 7.50 -17.58
N SER A 157 18.05 8.01 -16.35
CA SER A 157 19.30 8.07 -15.59
C SER A 157 19.53 6.80 -14.74
N GLY A 158 18.53 5.92 -14.67
CA GLY A 158 18.57 4.70 -13.88
C GLY A 158 18.19 4.90 -12.40
N ASP A 159 17.65 6.06 -12.04
CA ASP A 159 17.10 6.35 -10.74
C ASP A 159 15.63 5.94 -10.65
N LEU A 160 15.12 5.71 -9.42
CA LEU A 160 13.72 5.39 -9.19
C LEU A 160 12.79 6.47 -9.78
N ASP A 161 11.89 6.07 -10.68
CA ASP A 161 11.00 6.97 -11.42
C ASP A 161 9.70 7.23 -10.65
N PHE A 162 9.77 8.06 -9.61
CA PHE A 162 8.62 8.44 -8.80
C PHE A 162 7.53 9.12 -9.63
N ASP A 163 7.89 10.00 -10.55
CA ASP A 163 6.94 10.72 -11.41
C ASP A 163 6.14 9.76 -12.29
N TYR A 164 6.81 8.74 -12.84
CA TYR A 164 6.14 7.71 -13.61
C TYR A 164 5.16 6.91 -12.75
N ILE A 165 5.59 6.45 -11.58
CA ILE A 165 4.76 5.67 -10.65
C ILE A 165 3.52 6.46 -10.25
N GLU A 166 3.67 7.75 -9.91
CA GLU A 166 2.54 8.61 -9.55
C GLU A 166 1.53 8.74 -10.66
N LYS A 167 1.97 9.08 -11.87
CA LYS A 167 1.10 9.21 -13.03
C LYS A 167 0.40 7.91 -13.37
N TYR A 168 1.13 6.79 -13.35
CA TYR A 168 0.59 5.46 -13.59
C TYR A 168 -0.53 5.12 -12.59
N MET A 169 -0.28 5.29 -11.30
CA MET A 169 -1.24 4.97 -10.25
C MET A 169 -2.46 5.91 -10.24
N GLN A 170 -2.29 7.19 -10.59
CA GLN A 170 -3.40 8.12 -10.79
C GLN A 170 -4.33 7.66 -11.92
N ILE A 171 -3.77 7.23 -13.03
CA ILE A 171 -4.54 6.69 -14.15
C ILE A 171 -5.30 5.43 -13.73
N GLU A 172 -4.64 4.50 -13.04
CA GLU A 172 -5.27 3.28 -12.53
C GLU A 172 -6.41 3.58 -11.54
N GLU A 173 -6.23 4.54 -10.63
CA GLU A 173 -7.31 4.95 -9.71
C GLU A 173 -8.54 5.48 -10.48
N ILE A 174 -8.33 6.32 -11.50
CA ILE A 174 -9.42 6.85 -12.32
C ILE A 174 -10.13 5.73 -13.08
N LYS A 175 -9.40 4.75 -13.60
CA LYS A 175 -9.97 3.58 -14.27
C LYS A 175 -10.85 2.75 -13.34
N GLU A 176 -10.37 2.49 -12.11
CA GLU A 176 -11.14 1.73 -11.13
C GLU A 176 -12.39 2.48 -10.67
N GLN A 177 -12.31 3.79 -10.47
CA GLN A 177 -13.48 4.64 -10.18
C GLN A 177 -14.50 4.59 -11.32
N HIS A 178 -14.03 4.58 -12.57
CA HIS A 178 -14.92 4.48 -13.75
C HIS A 178 -15.68 3.16 -13.77
N LYS A 179 -15.01 2.03 -13.53
CA LYS A 179 -15.66 0.72 -13.43
C LYS A 179 -16.73 0.67 -12.35
N ILE A 180 -16.46 1.26 -11.19
CA ILE A 180 -17.41 1.36 -10.09
C ILE A 180 -18.67 2.15 -10.52
N LEU A 181 -18.47 3.31 -11.14
CA LEU A 181 -19.58 4.14 -11.61
C LEU A 181 -20.41 3.47 -12.72
N GLU A 182 -19.76 2.79 -13.67
CA GLU A 182 -20.47 2.02 -14.69
C GLU A 182 -21.30 0.89 -14.07
N HIS A 183 -20.77 0.22 -13.05
CA HIS A 183 -21.48 -0.82 -12.33
C HIS A 183 -22.76 -0.28 -11.69
N TYR A 184 -22.65 0.81 -10.93
CA TYR A 184 -23.81 1.45 -10.30
C TYR A 184 -24.81 1.98 -11.33
N TYR A 185 -24.35 2.57 -12.42
CA TYR A 185 -25.23 3.04 -13.50
C TYR A 185 -26.08 1.90 -14.07
N LYS A 186 -25.49 0.72 -14.28
CA LYS A 186 -26.18 -0.48 -14.78
C LYS A 186 -27.17 -1.08 -13.76
N LEU A 187 -26.94 -0.86 -12.45
CA LEU A 187 -27.85 -1.37 -11.41
C LEU A 187 -29.12 -0.52 -11.25
N TYR A 188 -29.05 0.77 -11.57
CA TYR A 188 -30.13 1.73 -11.32
C TYR A 188 -30.83 2.24 -12.59
N ASN A 189 -30.47 1.75 -13.76
CA ASN A 189 -31.11 1.99 -15.07
C ASN A 189 -31.35 0.70 -15.83
#